data_47a040f3d7468ebdd81560713b7ecb47
#
_entry.id   47a040f3d7468ebdd81560713b7ecb47
#
_cell.length_a   1.000
_cell.length_b   1.000
_cell.length_c   1.000
_cell.angle_alpha   90.00
_cell.angle_beta   90.00
_cell.angle_gamma   90.00
#
_symmetry.space_group_name_H-M   'P 1'
#
loop_
_entity.id
_entity.type
_entity.pdbx_description
1 polymer ?
#
loop_
_entity_poly.entity_id
_entity_poly.type
_entity_poly.pdbx_seq_one_letter_code
_entity_poly.pdbx_strand_id
1 'polypeptide(L)'
;MSAPAEWFRDWFGRAYLELYPHRDEEEAARAVGLYRERAGLAPGARVLDLACGAGRHLQRLRAAGLRAVGIDLSAPLLDAARARPGVDGSLIRADMRGLPFAAGTFDGLVNFFTSFGYFLTPEEDIEVLREIRRVLRPGAPFLMDYLHAAWVIDRLDPESVGEINGTPVRQTRWVEGDQVFKRIEIGGTAGREPEVYHERVRLYSPEALRGLLREHGLEATNAFGGYDGTPFRSDSARLLLMGRTL
;
A
#
# COMPACT_ATOMS: atom_id res chain seq x y z
N MET A 1 -12.40 -20.08 -7.07
CA MET A 1 -12.45 -19.16 -8.25
C MET A 1 -11.32 -18.16 -8.05
N SER A 2 -10.40 -18.05 -9.00
CA SER A 2 -9.26 -17.13 -8.91
C SER A 2 -9.71 -15.67 -9.06
N ALA A 3 -9.04 -14.74 -8.36
CA ALA A 3 -9.27 -13.32 -8.55
C ALA A 3 -8.87 -12.92 -10.00
N PRO A 4 -9.60 -11.97 -10.64
CA PRO A 4 -9.20 -11.42 -11.95
C PRO A 4 -7.76 -10.89 -11.93
N ALA A 5 -7.09 -10.87 -13.08
CA ALA A 5 -5.69 -10.41 -13.16
C ALA A 5 -5.53 -8.96 -12.64
N GLU A 6 -6.42 -8.07 -13.02
CA GLU A 6 -6.41 -6.65 -12.63
C GLU A 6 -7.54 -6.30 -11.63
N TRP A 7 -7.84 -7.19 -10.69
CA TRP A 7 -8.88 -7.04 -9.66
C TRP A 7 -8.83 -5.67 -8.94
N PHE A 8 -7.64 -5.09 -8.80
CA PHE A 8 -7.42 -3.81 -8.13
C PHE A 8 -8.05 -2.61 -8.87
N ARG A 9 -8.36 -2.74 -10.18
CA ARG A 9 -9.05 -1.69 -10.94
C ARG A 9 -10.51 -1.56 -10.55
N ASP A 10 -11.16 -2.68 -10.27
CA ASP A 10 -12.58 -2.72 -9.93
C ASP A 10 -12.79 -2.48 -8.44
N TRP A 11 -11.89 -3.03 -7.59
CA TRP A 11 -12.04 -2.97 -6.15
C TRP A 11 -11.76 -1.58 -5.56
N PHE A 12 -10.66 -0.94 -5.91
CA PHE A 12 -10.27 0.36 -5.34
C PHE A 12 -11.13 1.50 -5.90
N GLY A 13 -12.44 1.44 -5.61
CA GLY A 13 -13.46 2.39 -6.03
C GLY A 13 -14.29 2.93 -4.87
N ARG A 14 -15.54 3.31 -5.19
CA ARG A 14 -16.49 3.82 -4.19
C ARG A 14 -16.81 2.79 -3.11
N ALA A 15 -17.05 1.54 -3.50
CA ALA A 15 -17.36 0.46 -2.56
C ALA A 15 -16.24 0.27 -1.52
N TYR A 16 -14.97 0.39 -1.93
CA TYR A 16 -13.84 0.36 -1.04
C TYR A 16 -13.82 1.50 -0.02
N LEU A 17 -14.12 2.73 -0.46
CA LEU A 17 -14.21 3.89 0.44
C LEU A 17 -15.35 3.74 1.45
N GLU A 18 -16.46 3.17 1.05
CA GLU A 18 -17.61 2.90 1.91
C GLU A 18 -17.34 1.76 2.90
N LEU A 19 -16.62 0.71 2.48
CA LEU A 19 -16.27 -0.42 3.35
C LEU A 19 -15.23 -0.04 4.43
N TYR A 20 -14.34 0.89 4.12
CA TYR A 20 -13.26 1.29 5.02
C TYR A 20 -13.29 2.79 5.38
N PRO A 21 -14.41 3.33 5.90
CA PRO A 21 -14.55 4.75 6.21
C PRO A 21 -13.62 5.19 7.37
N HIS A 22 -13.27 4.25 8.25
CA HIS A 22 -12.53 4.49 9.50
C HIS A 22 -11.02 4.26 9.37
N ARG A 23 -10.45 4.32 8.16
CA ARG A 23 -9.00 4.27 8.04
C ARG A 23 -8.39 5.45 8.79
N ASP A 24 -7.76 5.10 9.91
CA ASP A 24 -7.40 5.97 11.02
C ASP A 24 -6.40 7.06 10.59
N GLU A 25 -6.77 8.31 10.83
CA GLU A 25 -5.92 9.48 10.62
C GLU A 25 -4.73 9.49 11.59
N GLU A 26 -4.90 8.93 12.79
CA GLU A 26 -3.81 8.81 13.77
C GLU A 26 -2.80 7.75 13.33
N GLU A 27 -3.27 6.64 12.73
CA GLU A 27 -2.38 5.65 12.13
C GLU A 27 -1.52 6.28 11.03
N ALA A 28 -2.13 7.07 10.13
CA ALA A 28 -1.40 7.77 9.09
C ALA A 28 -0.39 8.78 9.65
N ALA A 29 -0.72 9.44 10.76
CA ALA A 29 0.20 10.35 11.44
C ALA A 29 1.40 9.59 12.05
N ARG A 30 1.17 8.43 12.69
CA ARG A 30 2.24 7.58 13.23
C ARG A 30 3.15 7.05 12.11
N ALA A 31 2.56 6.57 11.01
CA ALA A 31 3.30 6.05 9.86
C ALA A 31 4.25 7.10 9.26
N VAL A 32 3.72 8.30 9.01
CA VAL A 32 4.51 9.42 8.49
C VAL A 32 5.52 9.92 9.53
N GLY A 33 5.16 9.89 10.82
CA GLY A 33 6.06 10.23 11.94
C GLY A 33 7.30 9.34 11.95
N LEU A 34 7.12 8.01 11.90
CA LEU A 34 8.22 7.04 11.82
C LEU A 34 9.12 7.28 10.61
N TYR A 35 8.52 7.48 9.42
CA TYR A 35 9.30 7.75 8.22
C TYR A 35 10.14 9.01 8.36
N ARG A 36 9.55 10.13 8.81
CA ARG A 36 10.26 11.40 8.98
C ARG A 36 11.43 11.32 9.96
N GLU A 37 11.20 10.67 11.10
CA GLU A 37 12.24 10.50 12.13
C GLU A 37 13.46 9.75 11.60
N ARG A 38 13.22 8.71 10.76
CA ARG A 38 14.26 7.80 10.32
C ARG A 38 14.85 8.12 8.95
N ALA A 39 14.13 8.83 8.09
CA ALA A 39 14.55 9.12 6.71
C ALA A 39 15.71 10.12 6.63
N GLY A 40 15.80 11.06 7.58
CA GLY A 40 16.82 12.11 7.56
C GLY A 40 16.65 13.11 6.41
N LEU A 41 15.41 13.32 5.95
CA LEU A 41 15.11 14.24 4.86
C LEU A 41 15.05 15.69 5.34
N ALA A 42 15.62 16.58 4.55
CA ALA A 42 15.51 18.03 4.78
C ALA A 42 14.08 18.55 4.52
N PRO A 43 13.66 19.64 5.15
CA PRO A 43 12.43 20.35 4.78
C PRO A 43 12.40 20.67 3.27
N GLY A 44 11.24 20.48 2.63
CA GLY A 44 11.08 20.68 1.20
C GLY A 44 11.62 19.55 0.31
N ALA A 45 12.13 18.43 0.87
CA ALA A 45 12.50 17.25 0.10
C ALA A 45 11.30 16.70 -0.69
N ARG A 46 11.57 16.21 -1.92
CA ARG A 46 10.54 15.63 -2.80
C ARG A 46 10.35 14.16 -2.43
N VAL A 47 9.14 13.80 -2.02
CA VAL A 47 8.79 12.43 -1.62
C VAL A 47 7.66 11.90 -2.48
N LEU A 48 7.79 10.66 -2.96
CA LEU A 48 6.73 9.95 -3.64
C LEU A 48 5.93 9.12 -2.63
N ASP A 49 4.61 9.34 -2.59
CA ASP A 49 3.64 8.46 -1.92
C ASP A 49 3.07 7.51 -3.00
N LEU A 50 3.62 6.29 -3.04
CA LEU A 50 3.34 5.29 -4.06
C LEU A 50 2.06 4.52 -3.69
N ALA A 51 1.05 4.54 -4.56
CA ALA A 51 -0.31 4.07 -4.28
C ALA A 51 -0.96 4.83 -3.10
N CYS A 52 -1.04 6.15 -3.23
CA CYS A 52 -1.45 7.06 -2.16
C CYS A 52 -2.94 6.93 -1.76
N GLY A 53 -3.76 6.23 -2.56
CA GLY A 53 -5.18 6.05 -2.33
C GLY A 53 -5.92 7.37 -2.14
N ALA A 54 -6.74 7.44 -1.09
CA ALA A 54 -7.48 8.67 -0.70
C ALA A 54 -6.60 9.73 -0.01
N GLY A 55 -5.27 9.65 -0.10
CA GLY A 55 -4.34 10.73 0.22
C GLY A 55 -4.10 11.03 1.70
N ARG A 56 -4.47 10.15 2.64
CA ARG A 56 -4.28 10.40 4.09
C ARG A 56 -2.81 10.55 4.49
N HIS A 57 -1.92 9.69 3.98
CA HIS A 57 -0.48 9.78 4.21
C HIS A 57 0.14 10.96 3.45
N LEU A 58 -0.27 11.17 2.19
CA LEU A 58 0.15 12.31 1.37
C LEU A 58 -0.11 13.63 2.07
N GLN A 59 -1.31 13.81 2.64
CA GLN A 59 -1.66 15.00 3.42
C GLN A 59 -0.71 15.22 4.59
N ARG A 60 -0.39 14.16 5.35
CA ARG A 60 0.52 14.21 6.50
C ARG A 60 1.96 14.50 6.09
N LEU A 61 2.45 13.92 5.00
CA LEU A 61 3.77 14.22 4.44
C LEU A 61 3.89 15.71 4.07
N ARG A 62 2.86 16.26 3.42
CA ARG A 62 2.85 17.68 3.04
C ARG A 62 2.73 18.61 4.24
N ALA A 63 1.85 18.29 5.20
CA ALA A 63 1.74 19.03 6.47
C ALA A 63 3.05 19.00 7.27
N ALA A 64 3.88 17.98 7.05
CA ALA A 64 5.20 17.84 7.64
C ALA A 64 6.30 18.64 6.92
N GLY A 65 5.95 19.47 5.92
CA GLY A 65 6.88 20.33 5.18
C GLY A 65 7.61 19.64 4.02
N LEU A 66 7.19 18.44 3.60
CA LEU A 66 7.74 17.75 2.45
C LEU A 66 6.99 18.15 1.16
N ARG A 67 7.68 18.16 0.03
CA ARG A 67 7.05 18.28 -1.30
C ARG A 67 6.60 16.92 -1.77
N ALA A 68 5.57 16.37 -1.10
CA ALA A 68 5.08 15.05 -1.42
C ALA A 68 4.16 15.08 -2.65
N VAL A 69 4.34 14.08 -3.52
CA VAL A 69 3.52 13.79 -4.70
C VAL A 69 2.93 12.41 -4.52
N GLY A 70 1.61 12.28 -4.69
CA GLY A 70 0.91 11.00 -4.61
C GLY A 70 0.59 10.46 -5.99
N ILE A 71 0.79 9.16 -6.19
CA ILE A 71 0.25 8.46 -7.36
C ILE A 71 -0.71 7.37 -6.91
N ASP A 72 -1.76 7.16 -7.69
CA ASP A 72 -2.65 6.01 -7.58
C ASP A 72 -3.25 5.69 -8.95
N LEU A 73 -3.66 4.45 -9.15
CA LEU A 73 -4.35 4.04 -10.39
C LEU A 73 -5.83 4.40 -10.36
N SER A 74 -6.43 4.43 -9.18
CA SER A 74 -7.86 4.63 -8.94
C SER A 74 -8.25 6.10 -9.05
N ALA A 75 -9.05 6.45 -10.05
CA ALA A 75 -9.63 7.80 -10.16
C ALA A 75 -10.55 8.14 -8.98
N PRO A 76 -11.46 7.25 -8.51
CA PRO A 76 -12.29 7.54 -7.34
C PRO A 76 -11.50 7.83 -6.06
N LEU A 77 -10.40 7.11 -5.82
CA LEU A 77 -9.54 7.37 -4.65
C LEU A 77 -8.82 8.72 -4.78
N LEU A 78 -8.31 9.04 -5.98
CA LEU A 78 -7.67 10.34 -6.23
C LEU A 78 -8.68 11.50 -6.12
N ASP A 79 -9.94 11.31 -6.51
CA ASP A 79 -10.98 12.31 -6.32
C ASP A 79 -11.25 12.56 -4.83
N ALA A 80 -11.30 11.50 -4.01
CA ALA A 80 -11.39 11.63 -2.57
C ALA A 80 -10.14 12.31 -1.97
N ALA A 81 -8.95 12.02 -2.51
CA ALA A 81 -7.70 12.65 -2.07
C ALA A 81 -7.68 14.17 -2.38
N ARG A 82 -8.19 14.60 -3.54
CA ARG A 82 -8.27 16.03 -3.90
C ARG A 82 -9.11 16.86 -2.93
N ALA A 83 -10.09 16.25 -2.29
CA ALA A 83 -10.91 16.92 -1.28
C ALA A 83 -10.15 17.18 0.05
N ARG A 84 -8.96 16.60 0.24
CA ARG A 84 -8.16 16.81 1.45
C ARG A 84 -7.40 18.12 1.41
N PRO A 85 -7.40 18.88 2.51
CA PRO A 85 -6.63 20.13 2.59
C PRO A 85 -5.14 19.92 2.30
N GLY A 86 -4.56 20.76 1.45
CA GLY A 86 -3.14 20.78 1.16
C GLY A 86 -2.64 19.66 0.21
N VAL A 87 -3.53 18.86 -0.35
CA VAL A 87 -3.19 17.78 -1.30
C VAL A 87 -3.33 18.23 -2.77
N ASP A 88 -4.07 19.29 -3.02
CA ASP A 88 -4.33 19.81 -4.37
C ASP A 88 -3.04 20.07 -5.17
N GLY A 89 -3.07 19.75 -6.46
CA GLY A 89 -1.93 19.90 -7.38
C GLY A 89 -0.77 18.89 -7.19
N SER A 90 -0.94 17.88 -6.30
CA SER A 90 0.12 16.90 -5.99
C SER A 90 -0.25 15.45 -6.31
N LEU A 91 -1.32 15.25 -7.08
CA LEU A 91 -1.85 13.92 -7.41
C LEU A 91 -1.70 13.61 -8.89
N ILE A 92 -1.24 12.41 -9.18
CA ILE A 92 -1.08 11.90 -10.54
C ILE A 92 -1.74 10.52 -10.63
N ARG A 93 -2.56 10.31 -11.66
CA ARG A 93 -3.09 8.98 -11.97
C ARG A 93 -2.08 8.22 -12.79
N ALA A 94 -1.52 7.15 -12.23
CA ALA A 94 -0.53 6.31 -12.92
C ALA A 94 -0.52 4.88 -12.36
N ASP A 95 -0.04 3.95 -13.18
CA ASP A 95 0.29 2.59 -12.76
C ASP A 95 1.70 2.58 -12.18
N MET A 96 1.89 1.91 -11.04
CA MET A 96 3.19 1.84 -10.38
C MET A 96 4.24 1.02 -11.15
N ARG A 97 3.81 0.21 -12.14
CA ARG A 97 4.71 -0.53 -13.06
C ARG A 97 5.34 0.38 -14.12
N GLY A 98 4.86 1.62 -14.27
CA GLY A 98 5.38 2.61 -15.22
C GLY A 98 5.17 4.03 -14.72
N LEU A 99 6.10 4.55 -13.91
CA LEU A 99 5.98 5.84 -13.26
C LEU A 99 6.28 7.00 -14.22
N PRO A 100 5.42 8.04 -14.33
CA PRO A 100 5.59 9.14 -15.27
C PRO A 100 6.58 10.20 -14.76
N PHE A 101 7.71 9.77 -14.23
CA PHE A 101 8.75 10.64 -13.70
C PHE A 101 10.10 10.31 -14.30
N ALA A 102 10.97 11.31 -14.43
CA ALA A 102 12.36 11.10 -14.79
C ALA A 102 13.13 10.35 -13.69
N ALA A 103 14.22 9.69 -14.07
CA ALA A 103 15.11 9.04 -13.11
C ALA A 103 15.64 10.06 -12.08
N GLY A 104 15.80 9.63 -10.83
CA GLY A 104 16.35 10.48 -9.76
C GLY A 104 15.50 11.70 -9.42
N THR A 105 14.19 11.64 -9.63
CA THR A 105 13.27 12.77 -9.35
C THR A 105 13.06 12.98 -7.85
N PHE A 106 13.04 11.91 -7.05
CA PHE A 106 12.62 11.95 -5.66
C PHE A 106 13.78 11.74 -4.69
N ASP A 107 13.72 12.50 -3.59
CA ASP A 107 14.63 12.41 -2.45
C ASP A 107 14.23 11.31 -1.46
N GLY A 108 13.02 10.75 -1.61
CA GLY A 108 12.53 9.64 -0.80
C GLY A 108 11.21 9.09 -1.33
N LEU A 109 10.81 7.91 -0.82
CA LEU A 109 9.58 7.23 -1.20
C LEU A 109 8.94 6.54 -0.01
N VAL A 110 7.62 6.53 0.01
CA VAL A 110 6.82 5.68 0.90
C VAL A 110 5.82 4.86 0.09
N ASN A 111 5.58 3.62 0.53
CA ASN A 111 4.50 2.77 0.05
C ASN A 111 3.85 2.17 1.28
N PHE A 112 2.66 2.64 1.60
CA PHE A 112 1.94 2.26 2.81
C PHE A 112 0.83 1.26 2.53
N PHE A 113 0.47 0.52 3.57
CA PHE A 113 -0.74 -0.29 3.65
C PHE A 113 -0.82 -1.45 2.65
N THR A 114 0.29 -2.15 2.46
CA THR A 114 0.37 -3.34 1.59
C THR A 114 -0.13 -3.07 0.17
N SER A 115 0.40 -2.05 -0.48
CA SER A 115 0.06 -1.74 -1.88
C SER A 115 1.00 -2.41 -2.89
N PHE A 116 1.83 -3.35 -2.45
CA PHE A 116 2.77 -4.15 -3.24
C PHE A 116 2.36 -5.62 -3.25
N GLY A 117 2.73 -6.38 -4.28
CA GLY A 117 2.40 -7.81 -4.40
C GLY A 117 0.99 -8.10 -4.92
N TYR A 118 0.36 -7.16 -5.63
CA TYR A 118 -0.99 -7.28 -6.16
C TYR A 118 -1.07 -7.97 -7.52
N PHE A 119 0.05 -8.01 -8.23
CA PHE A 119 0.07 -8.41 -9.62
C PHE A 119 0.01 -9.94 -9.82
N LEU A 120 -0.33 -10.33 -11.05
CA LEU A 120 -0.52 -11.74 -11.38
C LEU A 120 0.80 -12.50 -11.28
N THR A 121 1.87 -11.91 -11.79
CA THR A 121 3.18 -12.56 -11.85
C THR A 121 4.23 -11.86 -10.98
N PRO A 122 5.26 -12.58 -10.52
CA PRO A 122 6.38 -11.97 -9.80
C PRO A 122 7.15 -10.94 -10.65
N GLU A 123 7.18 -11.10 -11.97
CA GLU A 123 7.86 -10.19 -12.90
C GLU A 123 7.24 -8.80 -12.87
N GLU A 124 5.92 -8.70 -12.70
CA GLU A 124 5.21 -7.43 -12.56
C GLU A 124 5.54 -6.73 -11.23
N ASP A 125 5.73 -7.50 -10.14
CA ASP A 125 6.22 -6.96 -8.86
C ASP A 125 7.65 -6.41 -9.03
N ILE A 126 8.50 -7.10 -9.82
CA ILE A 126 9.86 -6.66 -10.15
C ILE A 126 9.86 -5.36 -10.96
N GLU A 127 8.93 -5.18 -11.90
CA GLU A 127 8.77 -3.92 -12.64
C GLU A 127 8.53 -2.74 -11.68
N VAL A 128 7.70 -2.92 -10.66
CA VAL A 128 7.49 -1.90 -9.64
C VAL A 128 8.79 -1.54 -8.90
N LEU A 129 9.58 -2.53 -8.50
CA LEU A 129 10.85 -2.28 -7.81
C LEU A 129 11.87 -1.56 -8.71
N ARG A 130 11.92 -1.89 -9.99
CA ARG A 130 12.75 -1.19 -10.98
C ARG A 130 12.33 0.28 -11.12
N GLU A 131 11.03 0.55 -11.15
CA GLU A 131 10.50 1.90 -11.22
C GLU A 131 10.76 2.70 -9.93
N ILE A 132 10.58 2.08 -8.75
CA ILE A 132 10.95 2.68 -7.47
C ILE A 132 12.43 3.07 -7.49
N ARG A 133 13.32 2.13 -7.86
CA ARG A 133 14.77 2.41 -7.93
C ARG A 133 15.10 3.49 -8.95
N ARG A 134 14.45 3.51 -10.09
CA ARG A 134 14.70 4.47 -11.19
C ARG A 134 14.33 5.90 -10.77
N VAL A 135 13.20 6.10 -10.11
CA VAL A 135 12.73 7.44 -9.77
C VAL A 135 13.39 8.03 -8.53
N LEU A 136 13.99 7.20 -7.70
CA LEU A 136 14.73 7.61 -6.51
C LEU A 136 16.18 7.98 -6.85
N ARG A 137 16.69 9.03 -6.17
CA ARG A 137 18.11 9.38 -6.20
C ARG A 137 18.96 8.31 -5.51
N PRO A 138 20.23 8.16 -5.88
CA PRO A 138 21.14 7.32 -5.10
C PRO A 138 21.17 7.75 -3.62
N GLY A 139 21.14 6.79 -2.71
CA GLY A 139 21.09 7.00 -1.27
C GLY A 139 19.74 7.50 -0.71
N ALA A 140 18.71 7.66 -1.55
CA ALA A 140 17.38 8.11 -1.11
C ALA A 140 16.71 7.08 -0.18
N PRO A 141 16.12 7.51 0.96
CA PRO A 141 15.40 6.62 1.84
C PRO A 141 14.07 6.17 1.23
N PHE A 142 13.71 4.92 1.53
CA PHE A 142 12.37 4.40 1.25
C PHE A 142 11.78 3.73 2.49
N LEU A 143 10.45 3.66 2.55
CA LEU A 143 9.70 2.84 3.48
C LEU A 143 8.63 2.07 2.72
N MET A 144 8.61 0.75 2.88
CA MET A 144 7.59 -0.15 2.35
C MET A 144 6.89 -0.83 3.53
N ASP A 145 5.59 -0.63 3.61
CA ASP A 145 4.71 -1.25 4.59
C ASP A 145 4.02 -2.44 3.94
N TYR A 146 4.31 -3.61 4.45
CA TYR A 146 3.85 -4.87 3.91
C TYR A 146 3.18 -5.74 4.96
N LEU A 147 2.31 -6.66 4.54
CA LEU A 147 1.75 -7.66 5.42
C LEU A 147 2.86 -8.62 5.92
N HIS A 148 2.70 -9.14 7.12
CA HIS A 148 3.55 -10.24 7.59
C HIS A 148 2.92 -11.58 7.22
N ALA A 149 3.48 -12.25 6.21
CA ALA A 149 2.90 -13.46 5.61
C ALA A 149 2.58 -14.56 6.63
N ALA A 150 3.53 -14.89 7.51
CA ALA A 150 3.33 -15.93 8.54
C ALA A 150 2.20 -15.55 9.52
N TRP A 151 2.14 -14.30 9.94
CA TRP A 151 1.10 -13.81 10.84
C TRP A 151 -0.29 -13.86 10.18
N VAL A 152 -0.37 -13.49 8.89
CA VAL A 152 -1.63 -13.54 8.11
C VAL A 152 -2.10 -14.99 7.97
N ILE A 153 -1.22 -15.93 7.64
CA ILE A 153 -1.55 -17.35 7.48
C ILE A 153 -2.04 -17.94 8.80
N ASP A 154 -1.32 -17.67 9.91
CA ASP A 154 -1.63 -18.22 11.24
C ASP A 154 -2.96 -17.72 11.80
N ARG A 155 -3.35 -16.49 11.46
CA ARG A 155 -4.56 -15.81 11.98
C ARG A 155 -5.62 -15.53 10.93
N LEU A 156 -5.58 -16.28 9.82
CA LEU A 156 -6.57 -16.10 8.76
C LEU A 156 -7.96 -16.45 9.29
N ASP A 157 -8.84 -15.46 9.33
CA ASP A 157 -10.27 -15.67 9.53
C ASP A 157 -10.91 -16.00 8.17
N PRO A 158 -11.33 -17.25 7.94
CA PRO A 158 -11.77 -17.68 6.62
C PRO A 158 -13.06 -17.01 6.17
N GLU A 159 -13.90 -16.58 7.11
CA GLU A 159 -15.18 -15.93 6.78
C GLU A 159 -15.57 -14.91 7.84
N SER A 160 -15.93 -13.71 7.40
CA SER A 160 -16.55 -12.70 8.24
C SER A 160 -17.79 -12.11 7.58
N VAL A 161 -18.80 -11.81 8.38
CA VAL A 161 -20.06 -11.19 7.95
C VAL A 161 -20.24 -9.89 8.73
N GLY A 162 -20.68 -8.85 8.05
CA GLY A 162 -20.95 -7.54 8.63
C GLY A 162 -21.95 -6.77 7.78
N GLU A 163 -22.02 -5.46 7.99
CA GLU A 163 -22.85 -4.57 7.19
C GLU A 163 -22.17 -3.22 6.96
N ILE A 164 -22.52 -2.54 5.87
CA ILE A 164 -22.15 -1.17 5.55
C ILE A 164 -23.42 -0.40 5.24
N ASN A 165 -23.73 0.62 6.05
CA ASN A 165 -24.92 1.44 5.85
C ASN A 165 -26.20 0.60 5.69
N GLY A 166 -26.33 -0.49 6.46
CA GLY A 166 -27.46 -1.43 6.38
C GLY A 166 -27.41 -2.42 5.22
N THR A 167 -26.34 -2.41 4.41
CA THR A 167 -26.11 -3.36 3.33
C THR A 167 -25.24 -4.51 3.83
N PRO A 168 -25.66 -5.79 3.74
CA PRO A 168 -24.88 -6.91 4.22
C PRO A 168 -23.59 -7.06 3.41
N VAL A 169 -22.51 -7.45 4.10
CA VAL A 169 -21.21 -7.73 3.53
C VAL A 169 -20.70 -9.07 4.02
N ARG A 170 -20.33 -9.94 3.10
CA ARG A 170 -19.64 -11.19 3.38
C ARG A 170 -18.23 -11.11 2.82
N GLN A 171 -17.24 -11.51 3.61
CA GLN A 171 -15.86 -11.60 3.17
C GLN A 171 -15.35 -13.03 3.40
N THR A 172 -14.85 -13.67 2.35
CA THR A 172 -14.25 -15.00 2.40
C THR A 172 -12.76 -14.88 2.07
N ARG A 173 -11.89 -15.52 2.86
CA ARG A 173 -10.44 -15.45 2.71
C ARG A 173 -9.84 -16.85 2.65
N TRP A 174 -8.82 -17.04 1.82
CA TRP A 174 -8.06 -18.28 1.74
C TRP A 174 -6.63 -18.01 1.27
N VAL A 175 -5.78 -19.00 1.49
CA VAL A 175 -4.41 -19.01 0.95
C VAL A 175 -4.34 -20.11 -0.11
N GLU A 176 -3.72 -19.78 -1.24
CA GLU A 176 -3.47 -20.72 -2.33
C GLU A 176 -2.09 -20.43 -2.90
N GLY A 177 -1.20 -21.44 -2.85
CA GLY A 177 0.20 -21.25 -3.24
C GLY A 177 0.90 -20.20 -2.37
N ASP A 178 1.46 -19.21 -3.03
CA ASP A 178 2.17 -18.08 -2.42
C ASP A 178 1.30 -16.82 -2.29
N GLN A 179 -0.02 -16.93 -2.34
CA GLN A 179 -0.93 -15.79 -2.35
C GLN A 179 -2.05 -15.94 -1.33
N VAL A 180 -2.44 -14.83 -0.72
CA VAL A 180 -3.68 -14.71 0.03
C VAL A 180 -4.74 -14.04 -0.82
N PHE A 181 -5.93 -14.61 -0.79
CA PHE A 181 -7.09 -14.14 -1.52
C PHE A 181 -8.19 -13.70 -0.57
N LYS A 182 -8.97 -12.74 -1.03
CA LYS A 182 -10.18 -12.30 -0.35
C LYS A 182 -11.26 -12.04 -1.39
N ARG A 183 -12.43 -12.64 -1.18
CA ARG A 183 -13.65 -12.36 -1.94
C ARG A 183 -14.60 -11.57 -1.06
N ILE A 184 -15.13 -10.49 -1.58
CA ILE A 184 -16.01 -9.55 -0.87
C ILE A 184 -17.32 -9.51 -1.64
N GLU A 185 -18.42 -9.81 -0.96
CA GLU A 185 -19.77 -9.75 -1.49
C GLU A 185 -20.53 -8.65 -0.75
N ILE A 186 -21.06 -7.67 -1.49
CA ILE A 186 -21.79 -6.53 -0.95
C ILE A 186 -23.23 -6.57 -1.46
N GLY A 187 -24.19 -6.58 -0.57
CA GLY A 187 -25.60 -6.69 -0.91
C GLY A 187 -26.08 -8.15 -1.05
N GLY A 188 -26.92 -8.44 -2.05
CA GLY A 188 -27.44 -9.79 -2.25
C GLY A 188 -28.67 -10.11 -1.40
N THR A 189 -29.67 -9.20 -1.39
CA THR A 189 -30.92 -9.41 -0.69
C THR A 189 -32.11 -9.33 -1.66
N ALA A 190 -33.20 -10.04 -1.34
CA ALA A 190 -34.50 -9.92 -2.04
C ALA A 190 -34.45 -10.10 -3.56
N GLY A 191 -33.65 -11.07 -4.07
CA GLY A 191 -33.61 -11.39 -5.51
C GLY A 191 -32.65 -10.54 -6.33
N ARG A 192 -31.77 -9.78 -5.66
CA ARG A 192 -30.62 -9.11 -6.29
C ARG A 192 -29.34 -9.86 -5.99
N GLU A 193 -28.54 -10.10 -7.01
CA GLU A 193 -27.19 -10.65 -6.83
C GLU A 193 -26.28 -9.65 -6.10
N PRO A 194 -25.33 -10.11 -5.26
CA PRO A 194 -24.37 -9.24 -4.62
C PRO A 194 -23.36 -8.68 -5.64
N GLU A 195 -22.87 -7.49 -5.38
CA GLU A 195 -21.63 -7.02 -6.03
C GLU A 195 -20.45 -7.82 -5.47
N VAL A 196 -19.61 -8.36 -6.36
CA VAL A 196 -18.49 -9.22 -5.97
C VAL A 196 -17.17 -8.56 -6.33
N TYR A 197 -16.33 -8.40 -5.32
CA TYR A 197 -14.97 -7.89 -5.48
C TYR A 197 -13.95 -8.91 -4.99
N HIS A 198 -12.72 -8.74 -5.42
CA HIS A 198 -11.60 -9.61 -5.05
C HIS A 198 -10.41 -8.79 -4.60
N GLU A 199 -9.65 -9.37 -3.66
CA GLU A 199 -8.28 -8.96 -3.36
C GLU A 199 -7.37 -10.17 -3.50
N ARG A 200 -6.14 -9.93 -3.94
CA ARG A 200 -5.07 -10.91 -4.00
C ARG A 200 -3.76 -10.24 -3.66
N VAL A 201 -3.02 -10.82 -2.73
CA VAL A 201 -1.70 -10.31 -2.35
C VAL A 201 -0.73 -11.48 -2.28
N ARG A 202 0.44 -11.33 -2.89
CA ARG A 202 1.52 -12.31 -2.79
C ARG A 202 2.10 -12.29 -1.38
N LEU A 203 2.42 -13.46 -0.87
CA LEU A 203 2.91 -13.67 0.50
C LEU A 203 4.44 -13.80 0.50
N TYR A 204 5.15 -12.70 0.36
CA TYR A 204 6.61 -12.70 0.54
C TYR A 204 6.96 -12.88 2.01
N SER A 205 7.90 -13.81 2.34
CA SER A 205 8.51 -13.81 3.65
C SER A 205 9.37 -12.55 3.85
N PRO A 206 9.68 -12.15 5.08
CA PRO A 206 10.56 -11.01 5.35
C PRO A 206 11.93 -11.14 4.66
N GLU A 207 12.49 -12.33 4.62
CA GLU A 207 13.76 -12.64 3.96
C GLU A 207 13.66 -12.56 2.44
N ALA A 208 12.59 -13.16 1.87
CA ALA A 208 12.35 -13.13 0.42
C ALA A 208 12.14 -11.69 -0.07
N LEU A 209 11.33 -10.88 0.65
CA LEU A 209 11.10 -9.49 0.27
C LEU A 209 12.37 -8.63 0.39
N ARG A 210 13.18 -8.83 1.44
CA ARG A 210 14.48 -8.14 1.56
C ARG A 210 15.45 -8.54 0.45
N GLY A 211 15.52 -9.83 0.11
CA GLY A 211 16.33 -10.33 -1.00
C GLY A 211 15.91 -9.67 -2.32
N LEU A 212 14.62 -9.69 -2.62
CA LEU A 212 14.05 -9.10 -3.82
C LEU A 212 14.32 -7.60 -3.93
N LEU A 213 14.16 -6.85 -2.83
CA LEU A 213 14.49 -5.43 -2.77
C LEU A 213 15.97 -5.19 -3.08
N ARG A 214 16.87 -5.94 -2.44
CA ARG A 214 18.32 -5.79 -2.61
C ARG A 214 18.78 -6.11 -4.04
N GLU A 215 18.26 -7.16 -4.66
CA GLU A 215 18.55 -7.53 -6.05
C GLU A 215 18.19 -6.38 -7.02
N HIS A 216 17.25 -5.53 -6.61
CA HIS A 216 16.80 -4.40 -7.43
C HIS A 216 17.30 -3.03 -6.92
N GLY A 217 18.40 -3.04 -6.14
CA GLY A 217 19.09 -1.82 -5.71
C GLY A 217 18.40 -1.05 -4.58
N LEU A 218 17.62 -1.75 -3.73
CA LEU A 218 16.92 -1.20 -2.58
C LEU A 218 17.39 -1.94 -1.32
N GLU A 219 18.31 -1.38 -0.55
CA GLU A 219 18.85 -2.01 0.66
C GLU A 219 17.99 -1.70 1.88
N ALA A 220 17.19 -2.66 2.34
CA ALA A 220 16.38 -2.53 3.55
C ALA A 220 17.21 -2.84 4.80
N THR A 221 17.68 -1.82 5.49
CA THR A 221 18.54 -1.93 6.67
C THR A 221 17.77 -2.11 7.97
N ASN A 222 16.52 -1.67 8.02
CA ASN A 222 15.67 -1.73 9.21
C ASN A 222 14.36 -2.45 8.91
N ALA A 223 13.82 -3.16 9.93
CA ALA A 223 12.48 -3.71 9.92
C ALA A 223 11.77 -3.37 11.22
N PHE A 224 10.52 -2.91 11.09
CA PHE A 224 9.67 -2.61 12.24
C PHE A 224 8.38 -3.42 12.18
N GLY A 225 7.82 -3.74 13.35
CA GLY A 225 6.54 -4.46 13.49
C GLY A 225 5.32 -3.56 13.58
N GLY A 226 5.54 -2.25 13.70
CA GLY A 226 4.50 -1.24 13.82
C GLY A 226 5.02 0.18 13.57
N TYR A 227 4.10 1.11 13.43
CA TYR A 227 4.41 2.53 13.19
C TYR A 227 4.92 3.28 14.43
N ASP A 228 4.96 2.62 15.58
CA ASP A 228 5.61 3.10 16.80
C ASP A 228 7.14 2.90 16.80
N GLY A 229 7.67 2.28 15.74
CA GLY A 229 9.08 1.99 15.60
C GLY A 229 9.54 0.74 16.38
N THR A 230 8.63 -0.05 16.93
CA THR A 230 8.95 -1.34 17.57
C THR A 230 9.65 -2.25 16.55
N PRO A 231 10.81 -2.87 16.89
CA PRO A 231 11.48 -3.79 15.98
C PRO A 231 10.58 -4.93 15.53
N PHE A 232 10.72 -5.34 14.26
CA PHE A 232 10.00 -6.49 13.72
C PHE A 232 10.35 -7.77 14.47
N ARG A 233 9.34 -8.56 14.80
CA ARG A 233 9.41 -9.87 15.46
C ARG A 233 8.50 -10.86 14.74
N SER A 234 8.65 -12.15 15.04
CA SER A 234 7.83 -13.21 14.44
C SER A 234 6.33 -13.12 14.78
N ASP A 235 5.98 -12.43 15.86
CA ASP A 235 4.61 -12.18 16.29
C ASP A 235 4.04 -10.82 15.83
N SER A 236 4.82 -10.01 15.09
CA SER A 236 4.37 -8.73 14.55
C SER A 236 3.28 -8.93 13.49
N ALA A 237 2.23 -8.13 13.56
CA ALA A 237 1.13 -8.18 12.56
C ALA A 237 1.52 -7.58 11.20
N ARG A 238 2.58 -6.80 11.15
CA ARG A 238 2.99 -5.98 10.01
C ARG A 238 4.51 -6.05 9.82
N LEU A 239 4.96 -5.88 8.59
CA LEU A 239 6.37 -5.79 8.23
C LEU A 239 6.63 -4.43 7.57
N LEU A 240 7.31 -3.54 8.27
CA LEU A 240 7.76 -2.27 7.71
C LEU A 240 9.24 -2.38 7.36
N LEU A 241 9.56 -2.37 6.08
CA LEU A 241 10.94 -2.37 5.60
C LEU A 241 11.36 -0.94 5.26
N MET A 242 12.44 -0.50 5.88
CA MET A 242 13.00 0.82 5.63
C MET A 242 14.49 0.71 5.31
N GLY A 243 14.92 1.51 4.34
CA GLY A 243 16.30 1.49 3.87
C GLY A 243 16.61 2.59 2.87
N ARG A 244 17.59 2.34 2.01
CA ARG A 244 18.06 3.31 1.01
C ARG A 244 18.31 2.65 -0.34
N THR A 245 18.22 3.44 -1.39
CA THR A 245 18.71 3.02 -2.71
C THR A 245 20.24 2.87 -2.70
N LEU A 246 20.71 1.84 -3.39
CA LEU A 246 22.14 1.61 -3.65
C LEU A 246 22.65 2.49 -4.78
#